data_7fce6853004bd13311172fc7acb32506
#
_entry.id   7fce6853004bd13311172fc7acb32506
#
_cell.length_a   1.000
_cell.length_b   1.000
_cell.length_c   1.000
_cell.angle_alpha   90.00
_cell.angle_beta   90.00
_cell.angle_gamma   90.00
#
_symmetry.space_group_name_H-M   'P 1'
#
loop_
_entity.id
_entity.type
_entity.pdbx_description
1 polymer ?
#
loop_
_entity_poly.entity_id
_entity_poly.type
_entity_poly.pdbx_seq_one_letter_code
_entity_poly.pdbx_strand_id
1 'polypeptide(L)'
;GWSSFVEVLANPLLLRLNFGVFALHVMQTAMWVLLPSALVASGGLAVGEHWKVYLPTVLLSFAFMVPAIIAAEKHGRMKVVFNAAIALLLAVQLGFAFFGAGLLSLAFWLFLFFVAFNVLEATQPSLISRIAPAHAKGAALGIYNTTQSLGLFLGGALGGFLAKNAGPFAVWGVSAVLAAVWLAVGLGMKMPPPRSAGRAQKSL
;
A
#
# COMPACT_ATOMS: atom_id res chain seq x y z
N GLY A 1 -15.15 23.45 -7.88
CA GLY A 1 -14.18 23.84 -8.81
C GLY A 1 -12.77 23.97 -8.29
N TRP A 2 -12.07 24.98 -8.74
CA TRP A 2 -10.66 25.20 -8.42
C TRP A 2 -10.39 25.35 -6.91
N SER A 3 -11.29 26.04 -6.20
CA SER A 3 -11.17 26.22 -4.75
C SER A 3 -11.18 24.89 -3.98
N SER A 4 -11.93 23.89 -4.45
CA SER A 4 -11.95 22.55 -3.83
C SER A 4 -10.62 21.83 -3.98
N PHE A 5 -9.96 21.95 -5.13
CA PHE A 5 -8.60 21.39 -5.32
C PHE A 5 -7.58 22.04 -4.41
N VAL A 6 -7.60 23.37 -4.29
CA VAL A 6 -6.69 24.10 -3.40
C VAL A 6 -6.91 23.70 -1.94
N GLU A 7 -8.17 23.57 -1.51
CA GLU A 7 -8.51 23.12 -0.16
C GLU A 7 -7.97 21.72 0.15
N VAL A 8 -8.13 20.77 -0.78
CA VAL A 8 -7.61 19.41 -0.63
C VAL A 8 -6.09 19.40 -0.57
N LEU A 9 -5.42 20.13 -1.46
CA LEU A 9 -3.96 20.21 -1.48
C LEU A 9 -3.37 20.93 -0.26
N ALA A 10 -4.16 21.75 0.43
CA ALA A 10 -3.74 22.43 1.65
C ALA A 10 -4.02 21.62 2.93
N ASN A 11 -4.79 20.52 2.84
CA ASN A 11 -5.15 19.69 4.00
C ASN A 11 -4.01 18.73 4.37
N PRO A 12 -3.37 18.87 5.55
CA PRO A 12 -2.21 18.05 5.90
C PRO A 12 -2.53 16.55 5.99
N LEU A 13 -3.72 16.19 6.46
CA LEU A 13 -4.11 14.79 6.60
C LEU A 13 -4.37 14.13 5.25
N LEU A 14 -5.00 14.85 4.32
CA LEU A 14 -5.19 14.37 2.95
C LEU A 14 -3.84 14.26 2.20
N LEU A 15 -2.90 15.18 2.44
CA LEU A 15 -1.55 15.08 1.89
C LEU A 15 -0.81 13.84 2.39
N ARG A 16 -0.95 13.49 3.67
CA ARG A 16 -0.36 12.27 4.23
C ARG A 16 -0.94 11.01 3.58
N LEU A 17 -2.24 10.99 3.34
CA LEU A 17 -2.89 9.87 2.64
C LEU A 17 -2.48 9.79 1.16
N ASN A 18 -2.33 10.92 0.49
CA ASN A 18 -1.82 10.97 -0.88
C ASN A 18 -0.37 10.48 -0.98
N PHE A 19 0.47 10.85 -0.02
CA PHE A 19 1.81 10.27 0.08
C PHE A 19 1.75 8.75 0.25
N GLY A 20 0.84 8.28 1.07
CA GLY A 20 0.65 6.84 1.30
C GLY A 20 0.25 6.07 0.04
N VAL A 21 -0.70 6.56 -0.73
CA VAL A 21 -1.10 5.89 -1.97
C VAL A 21 0.01 5.94 -3.02
N PHE A 22 0.76 7.02 -3.07
CA PHE A 22 1.94 7.13 -3.91
C PHE A 22 2.99 6.07 -3.55
N ALA A 23 3.38 6.03 -2.27
CA ALA A 23 4.37 5.07 -1.77
C ALA A 23 3.94 3.61 -1.99
N LEU A 24 2.68 3.29 -1.71
CA LEU A 24 2.12 1.96 -1.88
C LEU A 24 2.24 1.48 -3.33
N HIS A 25 1.89 2.33 -4.28
CA HIS A 25 1.89 1.96 -5.69
C HIS A 25 3.28 2.02 -6.34
N VAL A 26 4.19 2.85 -5.84
CA VAL A 26 5.62 2.76 -6.18
C VAL A 26 6.18 1.40 -5.79
N MET A 27 5.94 0.96 -4.56
CA MET A 27 6.42 -0.34 -4.08
C MET A 27 5.81 -1.50 -4.86
N GLN A 28 4.52 -1.42 -5.18
CA GLN A 28 3.82 -2.44 -5.96
C GLN A 28 4.45 -2.63 -7.34
N THR A 29 4.59 -1.56 -8.12
CA THR A 29 5.13 -1.66 -9.48
C THR A 29 6.60 -1.97 -9.50
N ALA A 30 7.38 -1.47 -8.55
CA ALA A 30 8.78 -1.83 -8.40
C ALA A 30 8.95 -3.34 -8.09
N MET A 31 8.10 -3.90 -7.24
CA MET A 31 8.09 -5.34 -6.97
C MET A 31 7.78 -6.13 -8.25
N TRP A 32 6.79 -5.72 -9.02
CA TRP A 32 6.42 -6.42 -10.26
C TRP A 32 7.49 -6.33 -11.35
N VAL A 33 8.39 -5.35 -11.29
CA VAL A 33 9.59 -5.32 -12.16
C VAL A 33 10.53 -6.47 -11.83
N LEU A 34 10.68 -6.83 -10.55
CA LEU A 34 11.67 -7.81 -10.10
C LEU A 34 11.13 -9.23 -9.93
N LEU A 35 9.90 -9.37 -9.46
CA LEU A 35 9.36 -10.65 -8.99
C LEU A 35 9.27 -11.71 -10.08
N PRO A 36 8.81 -11.44 -11.31
CA PRO A 36 8.76 -12.46 -12.35
C PRO A 36 10.12 -13.08 -12.65
N SER A 37 11.16 -12.29 -12.76
CA SER A 37 12.53 -12.77 -12.98
C SER A 37 13.06 -13.60 -11.81
N ALA A 38 12.73 -13.19 -10.57
CA ALA A 38 13.11 -13.93 -9.37
C ALA A 38 12.40 -15.29 -9.29
N LEU A 39 11.13 -15.36 -9.66
CA LEU A 39 10.37 -16.62 -9.69
C LEU A 39 10.95 -17.60 -10.71
N VAL A 40 11.42 -17.12 -11.84
CA VAL A 40 12.09 -17.96 -12.84
C VAL A 40 13.47 -18.39 -12.35
N ALA A 41 14.33 -17.44 -12.00
CA ALA A 41 15.75 -17.69 -11.72
C ALA A 41 15.97 -18.40 -10.38
N SER A 42 15.37 -17.90 -9.32
CA SER A 42 15.52 -18.43 -7.96
C SER A 42 14.43 -19.42 -7.60
N GLY A 43 13.22 -19.20 -8.07
CA GLY A 43 12.08 -20.06 -7.78
C GLY A 43 11.97 -21.29 -8.66
N GLY A 44 12.64 -21.31 -9.80
CA GLY A 44 12.55 -22.41 -10.77
C GLY A 44 11.16 -22.55 -11.42
N LEU A 45 10.37 -21.49 -11.43
CA LEU A 45 9.00 -21.51 -11.92
C LEU A 45 8.88 -20.76 -13.25
N ALA A 46 8.50 -21.46 -14.31
CA ALA A 46 8.30 -20.87 -15.64
C ALA A 46 7.22 -19.79 -15.61
N VAL A 47 7.35 -18.76 -16.45
CA VAL A 47 6.44 -17.60 -16.51
C VAL A 47 4.97 -18.02 -16.61
N GLY A 48 4.65 -19.00 -17.45
CA GLY A 48 3.28 -19.51 -17.62
C GLY A 48 2.70 -20.20 -16.39
N GLU A 49 3.51 -20.49 -15.39
CA GLU A 49 3.10 -21.16 -14.14
C GLU A 49 3.08 -20.20 -12.93
N HIS A 50 3.39 -18.92 -13.10
CA HIS A 50 3.42 -17.94 -12.00
C HIS A 50 2.06 -17.78 -11.31
N TRP A 51 0.96 -18.05 -12.00
CA TRP A 51 -0.38 -18.05 -11.41
C TRP A 51 -0.51 -19.06 -10.24
N LYS A 52 0.29 -20.12 -10.22
CA LYS A 52 0.32 -21.11 -9.13
C LYS A 52 0.83 -20.51 -7.81
N VAL A 53 1.52 -19.38 -7.88
CA VAL A 53 1.95 -18.60 -6.72
C VAL A 53 1.02 -17.41 -6.51
N TYR A 54 0.72 -16.65 -7.55
CA TYR A 54 -0.08 -15.42 -7.45
C TYR A 54 -1.49 -15.69 -6.93
N LEU A 55 -2.18 -16.64 -7.50
CA LEU A 55 -3.58 -16.94 -7.15
C LEU A 55 -3.72 -17.44 -5.71
N PRO A 56 -2.98 -18.48 -5.25
CA PRO A 56 -3.10 -18.92 -3.86
C PRO A 56 -2.71 -17.83 -2.84
N THR A 57 -1.64 -17.08 -3.09
CA THR A 57 -1.18 -16.04 -2.17
C THR A 57 -2.17 -14.88 -2.04
N VAL A 58 -2.75 -14.41 -3.15
CA VAL A 58 -3.73 -13.34 -3.10
C VAL A 58 -5.04 -13.80 -2.45
N LEU A 59 -5.51 -15.01 -2.78
CA LEU A 59 -6.73 -15.55 -2.18
C LEU A 59 -6.57 -15.76 -0.67
N LEU A 60 -5.45 -16.31 -0.23
CA LEU A 60 -5.17 -16.50 1.19
C LEU A 60 -5.04 -15.14 1.91
N SER A 61 -4.50 -14.12 1.24
CA SER A 61 -4.36 -12.78 1.82
C SER A 61 -5.70 -12.16 2.20
N PHE A 62 -6.76 -12.46 1.47
CA PHE A 62 -8.10 -11.95 1.79
C PHE A 62 -8.61 -12.48 3.14
N ALA A 63 -8.25 -13.69 3.53
CA ALA A 63 -8.63 -14.25 4.82
C ALA A 63 -8.03 -13.45 6.00
N PHE A 64 -6.86 -12.85 5.80
CA PHE A 64 -6.23 -11.97 6.80
C PHE A 64 -6.66 -10.51 6.67
N MET A 65 -6.95 -10.06 5.44
CA MET A 65 -7.43 -8.71 5.17
C MET A 65 -8.76 -8.42 5.87
N VAL A 66 -9.72 -9.33 5.77
CA VAL A 66 -11.09 -9.11 6.29
C VAL A 66 -11.10 -8.85 7.80
N PRO A 67 -10.47 -9.68 8.67
CA PRO A 67 -10.41 -9.38 10.10
C PRO A 67 -9.70 -8.05 10.41
N ALA A 68 -8.63 -7.73 9.68
CA ALA A 68 -7.90 -6.48 9.86
C ALA A 68 -8.77 -5.25 9.55
N ILE A 69 -9.51 -5.29 8.45
CA ILE A 69 -10.43 -4.21 8.06
C ILE A 69 -11.57 -4.08 9.07
N ILE A 70 -12.12 -5.18 9.57
CA ILE A 70 -13.15 -5.16 10.60
C ILE A 70 -12.60 -4.51 11.87
N ALA A 71 -11.41 -4.86 12.31
CA ALA A 71 -10.76 -4.24 13.46
C ALA A 71 -10.57 -2.73 13.28
N ALA A 72 -10.10 -2.32 12.09
CA ALA A 72 -9.87 -0.93 11.75
C ALA A 72 -11.18 -0.11 11.73
N GLU A 73 -12.18 -0.61 10.98
CA GLU A 73 -13.40 0.17 10.68
C GLU A 73 -14.46 0.09 11.77
N LYS A 74 -14.59 -1.04 12.47
CA LYS A 74 -15.65 -1.27 13.47
C LYS A 74 -15.18 -1.14 14.91
N HIS A 75 -13.92 -1.45 15.21
CA HIS A 75 -13.41 -1.52 16.58
C HIS A 75 -12.47 -0.35 16.95
N GLY A 76 -12.42 0.69 16.15
CA GLY A 76 -11.63 1.88 16.43
C GLY A 76 -10.11 1.68 16.40
N ARG A 77 -9.65 0.64 15.70
CA ARG A 77 -8.22 0.27 15.60
C ARG A 77 -7.58 0.72 14.28
N MET A 78 -8.14 1.74 13.63
CA MET A 78 -7.63 2.19 12.31
C MET A 78 -6.15 2.56 12.35
N LYS A 79 -5.72 3.33 13.35
CA LYS A 79 -4.30 3.75 13.43
C LYS A 79 -3.36 2.57 13.60
N VAL A 80 -3.71 1.61 14.46
CA VAL A 80 -2.90 0.41 14.70
C VAL A 80 -2.84 -0.45 13.45
N VAL A 81 -3.97 -0.75 12.84
CA VAL A 81 -4.04 -1.59 11.63
C VAL A 81 -3.33 -0.94 10.46
N PHE A 82 -3.57 0.35 10.23
CA PHE A 82 -2.93 1.12 9.16
C PHE A 82 -1.40 1.11 9.29
N ASN A 83 -0.88 1.46 10.46
CA ASN A 83 0.56 1.49 10.69
C ASN A 83 1.19 0.09 10.75
N ALA A 84 0.48 -0.91 11.27
CA ALA A 84 0.92 -2.29 11.22
C ALA A 84 1.06 -2.80 9.78
N ALA A 85 0.14 -2.43 8.90
CA ALA A 85 0.22 -2.77 7.48
C ALA A 85 1.42 -2.10 6.79
N ILE A 86 1.71 -0.84 7.11
CA ILE A 86 2.91 -0.15 6.60
C ILE A 86 4.19 -0.82 7.13
N ALA A 87 4.22 -1.15 8.42
CA ALA A 87 5.36 -1.86 9.02
C ALA A 87 5.55 -3.24 8.37
N LEU A 88 4.48 -3.93 8.04
CA LEU A 88 4.53 -5.20 7.30
C LEU A 88 5.11 -5.00 5.90
N LEU A 89 4.74 -3.93 5.19
CA LEU A 89 5.36 -3.60 3.89
C LEU A 89 6.85 -3.37 4.02
N LEU A 90 7.30 -2.66 5.05
CA LEU A 90 8.72 -2.49 5.32
C LEU A 90 9.41 -3.83 5.53
N ALA A 91 8.84 -4.71 6.36
CA ALA A 91 9.35 -6.05 6.58
C ALA A 91 9.43 -6.86 5.29
N VAL A 92 8.43 -6.75 4.43
CA VAL A 92 8.38 -7.42 3.11
C VAL A 92 9.52 -6.95 2.20
N GLN A 93 9.77 -5.64 2.11
CA GLN A 93 10.89 -5.12 1.31
C GLN A 93 12.23 -5.67 1.80
N LEU A 94 12.44 -5.67 3.11
CA LEU A 94 13.64 -6.24 3.72
C LEU A 94 13.70 -7.76 3.53
N GLY A 95 12.55 -8.43 3.61
CA GLY A 95 12.44 -9.87 3.36
C GLY A 95 12.85 -10.25 1.95
N PHE A 96 12.35 -9.57 0.95
CA PHE A 96 12.77 -9.77 -0.44
C PHE A 96 14.25 -9.43 -0.65
N ALA A 97 14.74 -8.36 -0.01
CA ALA A 97 16.15 -7.94 -0.15
C ALA A 97 17.13 -8.98 0.38
N PHE A 98 16.86 -9.55 1.55
CA PHE A 98 17.80 -10.41 2.27
C PHE A 98 17.43 -11.89 2.26
N PHE A 99 16.16 -12.24 2.06
CA PHE A 99 15.66 -13.61 2.17
C PHE A 99 14.81 -14.03 0.96
N GLY A 100 14.95 -13.35 -0.17
CA GLY A 100 14.15 -13.57 -1.37
C GLY A 100 14.70 -14.66 -2.30
N ALA A 101 15.24 -15.75 -1.77
CA ALA A 101 15.76 -16.85 -2.55
C ALA A 101 14.91 -18.13 -2.39
N GLY A 102 14.54 -18.74 -3.52
CA GLY A 102 13.72 -19.94 -3.57
C GLY A 102 12.23 -19.66 -3.65
N LEU A 103 11.49 -20.62 -4.21
CA LEU A 103 10.07 -20.47 -4.50
C LEU A 103 9.23 -20.24 -3.24
N LEU A 104 9.48 -21.01 -2.19
CA LEU A 104 8.72 -20.93 -0.95
C LEU A 104 8.92 -19.58 -0.25
N SER A 105 10.16 -19.10 -0.21
CA SER A 105 10.47 -17.79 0.36
C SER A 105 9.83 -16.64 -0.43
N LEU A 106 9.93 -16.68 -1.75
CA LEU A 106 9.28 -15.68 -2.62
C LEU A 106 7.75 -15.68 -2.45
N ALA A 107 7.14 -16.86 -2.39
CA ALA A 107 5.70 -16.99 -2.15
C ALA A 107 5.29 -16.44 -0.78
N PHE A 108 6.09 -16.70 0.26
CA PHE A 108 5.83 -16.19 1.62
C PHE A 108 5.84 -14.65 1.67
N TRP A 109 6.87 -14.02 1.12
CA TRP A 109 6.95 -12.56 1.11
C TRP A 109 5.89 -11.93 0.22
N LEU A 110 5.54 -12.56 -0.90
CA LEU A 110 4.46 -12.11 -1.75
C LEU A 110 3.10 -12.20 -1.03
N PHE A 111 2.85 -13.28 -0.30
CA PHE A 111 1.65 -13.41 0.52
C PHE A 111 1.53 -12.27 1.54
N LEU A 112 2.60 -11.99 2.28
CA LEU A 112 2.62 -10.90 3.24
C LEU A 112 2.47 -9.53 2.56
N PHE A 113 3.05 -9.36 1.37
CA PHE A 113 2.81 -8.17 0.56
C PHE A 113 1.33 -7.98 0.25
N PHE A 114 0.65 -9.01 -0.21
CA PHE A 114 -0.78 -8.93 -0.53
C PHE A 114 -1.63 -8.64 0.71
N VAL A 115 -1.30 -9.19 1.86
CA VAL A 115 -2.02 -8.86 3.11
C VAL A 115 -1.92 -7.36 3.39
N ALA A 116 -0.72 -6.82 3.43
CA ALA A 116 -0.50 -5.39 3.72
C ALA A 116 -1.10 -4.49 2.64
N PHE A 117 -0.87 -4.83 1.36
CA PHE A 117 -1.36 -4.07 0.22
C PHE A 117 -2.88 -3.99 0.21
N ASN A 118 -3.56 -5.12 0.37
CA ASN A 118 -5.02 -5.16 0.34
C ASN A 118 -5.66 -4.41 1.50
N VAL A 119 -5.08 -4.48 2.70
CA VAL A 119 -5.53 -3.69 3.85
C VAL A 119 -5.42 -2.20 3.56
N LEU A 120 -4.30 -1.75 3.02
CA LEU A 120 -4.04 -0.34 2.70
C LEU A 120 -4.88 0.14 1.53
N GLU A 121 -5.07 -0.68 0.49
CA GLU A 121 -5.94 -0.37 -0.65
C GLU A 121 -7.41 -0.19 -0.25
N ALA A 122 -7.87 -0.93 0.75
CA ALA A 122 -9.23 -0.81 1.26
C ALA A 122 -9.39 0.37 2.23
N THR A 123 -8.41 0.63 3.08
CA THR A 123 -8.53 1.64 4.15
C THR A 123 -8.24 3.06 3.67
N GLN A 124 -7.29 3.26 2.76
CA GLN A 124 -6.93 4.61 2.31
C GLN A 124 -8.06 5.35 1.59
N PRO A 125 -8.76 4.79 0.60
CA PRO A 125 -9.91 5.48 -0.02
C PRO A 125 -11.05 5.75 0.96
N SER A 126 -11.27 4.84 1.91
CA SER A 126 -12.25 5.01 2.99
C SER A 126 -11.90 6.22 3.85
N LEU A 127 -10.64 6.38 4.22
CA LEU A 127 -10.16 7.54 4.99
C LEU A 127 -10.28 8.84 4.19
N ILE A 128 -9.89 8.86 2.92
CA ILE A 128 -10.07 10.03 2.04
C ILE A 128 -11.53 10.47 2.03
N SER A 129 -12.43 9.54 1.83
CA SER A 129 -13.88 9.83 1.75
C SER A 129 -14.44 10.37 3.06
N ARG A 130 -13.92 9.93 4.21
CA ARG A 130 -14.38 10.40 5.54
C ARG A 130 -13.77 11.73 5.95
N ILE A 131 -12.54 12.02 5.54
CA ILE A 131 -11.80 13.22 5.93
C ILE A 131 -12.13 14.40 5.03
N ALA A 132 -12.31 14.16 3.72
CA ALA A 132 -12.59 15.22 2.76
C ALA A 132 -13.94 15.89 3.06
N PRO A 133 -14.02 17.24 2.99
CA PRO A 133 -15.27 17.95 3.10
C PRO A 133 -16.27 17.47 2.05
N ALA A 134 -17.57 17.49 2.38
CA ALA A 134 -18.61 16.97 1.49
C ALA A 134 -18.59 17.62 0.10
N HIS A 135 -18.33 18.93 0.03
CA HIS A 135 -18.22 19.69 -1.22
C HIS A 135 -16.94 19.43 -2.02
N ALA A 136 -15.93 18.78 -1.42
CA ALA A 136 -14.62 18.55 -2.02
C ALA A 136 -14.29 17.06 -2.20
N LYS A 137 -15.22 16.14 -1.95
CA LYS A 137 -14.97 14.68 -2.07
C LYS A 137 -14.53 14.27 -3.47
N GLY A 138 -15.16 14.82 -4.50
CA GLY A 138 -14.78 14.55 -5.89
C GLY A 138 -13.35 14.99 -6.19
N ALA A 139 -12.98 16.20 -5.76
CA ALA A 139 -11.61 16.71 -5.90
C ALA A 139 -10.60 15.84 -5.12
N ALA A 140 -10.93 15.47 -3.89
CA ALA A 140 -10.07 14.62 -3.05
C ALA A 140 -9.80 13.26 -3.68
N LEU A 141 -10.83 12.59 -4.18
CA LEU A 141 -10.69 11.29 -4.85
C LEU A 141 -9.96 11.43 -6.20
N GLY A 142 -10.20 12.51 -6.93
CA GLY A 142 -9.48 12.79 -8.17
C GLY A 142 -7.97 12.96 -7.96
N ILE A 143 -7.58 13.73 -6.95
CA ILE A 143 -6.18 13.91 -6.56
C ILE A 143 -5.58 12.58 -6.08
N TYR A 144 -6.33 11.83 -5.27
CA TYR A 144 -5.92 10.51 -4.81
C TYR A 144 -5.63 9.56 -5.98
N ASN A 145 -6.54 9.46 -6.95
CA ASN A 145 -6.39 8.59 -8.12
C ASN A 145 -5.24 9.03 -9.03
N THR A 146 -5.05 10.33 -9.20
CA THR A 146 -3.91 10.88 -9.97
C THR A 146 -2.59 10.56 -9.28
N THR A 147 -2.52 10.71 -7.97
CA THR A 147 -1.34 10.40 -7.16
C THR A 147 -1.02 8.90 -7.21
N GLN A 148 -2.04 8.05 -7.18
CA GLN A 148 -1.90 6.61 -7.38
C GLN A 148 -1.26 6.29 -8.74
N SER A 149 -1.77 6.89 -9.82
CA SER A 149 -1.25 6.69 -11.17
C SER A 149 0.19 7.16 -11.31
N LEU A 150 0.53 8.27 -10.66
CA LEU A 150 1.92 8.76 -10.62
C LEU A 150 2.84 7.77 -9.90
N GLY A 151 2.37 7.18 -8.80
CA GLY A 151 3.10 6.13 -8.08
C GLY A 151 3.34 4.89 -8.94
N LEU A 152 2.32 4.43 -9.65
CA LEU A 152 2.43 3.30 -10.58
C LEU A 152 3.47 3.57 -11.67
N PHE A 153 3.44 4.74 -12.28
CA PHE A 153 4.39 5.14 -13.32
C PHE A 153 5.82 5.22 -12.79
N LEU A 154 6.03 5.95 -11.71
CA LEU A 154 7.37 6.15 -11.14
C LEU A 154 7.96 4.86 -10.58
N GLY A 155 7.13 4.01 -9.96
CA GLY A 155 7.58 2.71 -9.46
C GLY A 155 8.10 1.80 -10.57
N GLY A 156 7.40 1.75 -11.69
CA GLY A 156 7.85 1.01 -12.87
C GLY A 156 9.10 1.59 -13.51
N ALA A 157 9.12 2.91 -13.73
CA ALA A 157 10.23 3.60 -14.38
C ALA A 157 11.50 3.57 -13.53
N LEU A 158 11.41 3.96 -12.26
CA LEU A 158 12.54 3.96 -11.33
C LEU A 158 12.98 2.55 -10.97
N GLY A 159 12.03 1.63 -10.77
CA GLY A 159 12.32 0.23 -10.51
C GLY A 159 13.10 -0.41 -11.66
N GLY A 160 12.66 -0.20 -12.88
CA GLY A 160 13.38 -0.66 -14.07
C GLY A 160 14.75 -0.06 -14.22
N PHE A 161 14.87 1.26 -14.05
CA PHE A 161 16.15 1.96 -14.10
C PHE A 161 17.14 1.47 -13.04
N LEU A 162 16.71 1.38 -11.79
CA LEU A 162 17.55 0.90 -10.67
C LEU A 162 17.93 -0.57 -10.83
N ALA A 163 16.99 -1.42 -11.24
CA ALA A 163 17.28 -2.84 -11.46
C ALA A 163 18.36 -3.03 -12.53
N LYS A 164 18.30 -2.27 -13.61
CA LYS A 164 19.29 -2.34 -14.70
C LYS A 164 20.65 -1.79 -14.31
N ASN A 165 20.71 -0.67 -13.59
CA ASN A 165 21.95 0.06 -13.34
C ASN A 165 22.61 -0.24 -11.99
N ALA A 166 21.83 -0.67 -10.99
CA ALA A 166 22.29 -0.91 -9.63
C ALA A 166 21.88 -2.28 -9.06
N GLY A 167 21.06 -3.04 -9.79
CA GLY A 167 20.64 -4.38 -9.41
C GLY A 167 19.39 -4.45 -8.52
N PRO A 168 18.84 -5.66 -8.33
CA PRO A 168 17.59 -5.86 -7.58
C PRO A 168 17.66 -5.38 -6.13
N PHE A 169 18.79 -5.55 -5.46
CA PHE A 169 18.95 -5.13 -4.07
C PHE A 169 18.72 -3.63 -3.89
N ALA A 170 19.17 -2.81 -4.85
CA ALA A 170 18.92 -1.35 -4.82
C ALA A 170 17.44 -1.02 -4.88
N VAL A 171 16.66 -1.75 -5.67
CA VAL A 171 15.20 -1.57 -5.78
C VAL A 171 14.52 -1.89 -4.46
N TRP A 172 14.83 -3.04 -3.85
CA TRP A 172 14.29 -3.41 -2.54
C TRP A 172 14.71 -2.43 -1.45
N GLY A 173 15.95 -1.96 -1.48
CA GLY A 173 16.50 -0.99 -0.53
C GLY A 173 15.78 0.36 -0.59
N VAL A 174 15.60 0.90 -1.79
CA VAL A 174 14.85 2.16 -1.99
C VAL A 174 13.39 2.01 -1.57
N SER A 175 12.76 0.89 -1.92
CA SER A 175 11.40 0.57 -1.48
C SER A 175 11.30 0.46 0.05
N ALA A 176 12.29 -0.12 0.72
CA ALA A 176 12.33 -0.20 2.18
C ALA A 176 12.46 1.20 2.82
N VAL A 177 13.30 2.06 2.27
CA VAL A 177 13.42 3.45 2.73
C VAL A 177 12.09 4.20 2.58
N LEU A 178 11.44 4.03 1.43
CA LEU A 178 10.12 4.65 1.19
C LEU A 178 9.08 4.15 2.19
N ALA A 179 9.04 2.86 2.49
CA ALA A 179 8.15 2.27 3.49
C ALA A 179 8.46 2.81 4.89
N ALA A 180 9.73 2.97 5.26
CA ALA A 180 10.14 3.54 6.54
C ALA A 180 9.70 5.00 6.69
N VAL A 181 9.86 5.82 5.64
CA VAL A 181 9.40 7.20 5.62
C VAL A 181 7.87 7.25 5.74
N TRP A 182 7.16 6.39 5.02
CA TRP A 182 5.71 6.32 5.12
C TRP A 182 5.25 5.89 6.52
N LEU A 183 5.94 4.95 7.16
CA LEU A 183 5.63 4.56 8.53
C LEU A 183 5.77 5.76 9.49
N ALA A 184 6.82 6.55 9.36
CA ALA A 184 7.01 7.77 10.15
C ALA A 184 5.85 8.76 9.95
N VAL A 185 5.43 8.96 8.69
CA VAL A 185 4.27 9.80 8.35
C VAL A 185 2.98 9.25 8.97
N GLY A 186 2.76 7.94 8.86
CA GLY A 186 1.57 7.26 9.39
C GLY A 186 1.47 7.31 10.92
N LEU A 187 2.59 7.17 11.62
CA LEU A 187 2.62 7.25 13.08
C LEU A 187 2.23 8.65 13.59
N GLY A 188 2.47 9.69 12.80
CA GLY A 188 2.07 11.06 13.11
C GLY A 188 0.62 11.42 12.73
N MET A 189 -0.11 10.51 12.11
CA MET A 189 -1.48 10.78 11.65
C MET A 189 -2.49 10.70 12.78
N LYS A 190 -3.50 11.60 12.73
CA LYS A 190 -4.71 11.54 13.56
C LYS A 190 -5.82 10.90 12.74
N MET A 191 -6.33 9.76 13.20
CA MET A 191 -7.37 9.03 12.49
C MET A 191 -8.76 9.56 12.86
N PRO A 192 -9.73 9.54 11.89
CA PRO A 192 -11.11 9.88 12.19
C PRO A 192 -11.76 8.84 13.12
N PRO A 193 -12.85 9.18 13.83
CA PRO A 193 -13.54 8.25 14.71
C PRO A 193 -14.15 7.07 13.94
N PRO A 194 -14.41 5.91 14.59
CA PRO A 194 -15.01 4.75 13.95
C PRO A 194 -16.37 5.07 13.32
N ARG A 195 -16.73 4.36 12.23
CA ARG A 195 -18.02 4.56 11.52
C ARG A 195 -19.25 4.37 12.41
N SER A 196 -19.17 3.49 13.42
CA SER A 196 -20.25 3.22 14.37
C SER A 196 -20.58 4.43 15.27
N ALA A 197 -19.59 5.27 15.61
CA ALA A 197 -19.80 6.48 16.42
C ALA A 197 -20.54 7.58 15.67
N GLY A 198 -20.39 7.67 14.33
CA GLY A 198 -21.07 8.68 13.50
C GLY A 198 -22.56 8.44 13.29
N ARG A 199 -23.06 7.21 13.50
CA ARG A 199 -24.50 6.90 13.43
C ARG A 199 -25.25 7.29 14.70
N ALA A 200 -24.59 7.19 15.86
CA ALA A 200 -25.20 7.57 17.14
C ALA A 200 -25.44 9.08 17.26
N GLN A 201 -24.61 9.91 16.61
CA GLN A 201 -24.76 11.37 16.62
C GLN A 201 -25.84 11.93 15.68
N LYS A 202 -26.29 11.13 14.70
CA LYS A 202 -27.35 11.55 13.77
C LYS A 202 -28.77 11.18 14.22
N SER A 203 -28.91 10.48 15.35
CA SER A 203 -30.19 10.08 15.93
C SER A 203 -30.57 10.86 17.21
N LEU A 204 -29.84 11.93 17.52
CA LEU A 204 -30.15 12.93 18.55
C LEU A 204 -30.43 14.28 17.92
#